data_5d8144babce89dda08f078f1cb6ea322
#
_entry.id   5d8144babce89dda08f078f1cb6ea322
#
_cell.length_a   1.000
_cell.length_b   1.000
_cell.length_c   1.000
_cell.angle_alpha   90.00
_cell.angle_beta   90.00
_cell.angle_gamma   90.00
#
_symmetry.space_group_name_H-M   'P 1'
#
loop_
_entity.id
_entity.type
_entity.pdbx_description
1 polymer ?
#
loop_
_entity_poly.entity_id
_entity_poly.type
_entity_poly.pdbx_seq_one_letter_code
_entity_poly.pdbx_strand_id
1 'polypeptide(L)'
;MSTIKIENLSFSYHGYVKPIFENVSFSFETNWKIGLIGRNGIGKSTLFKLLLNEETYQGKIIKDVEFIKFPPNITDTSKSGIELYKELIPDGEEWKLFRELSLLNVDENLVYREFETLSKGEQTKILLAILFTREDGFLLIDEPTNHLDMDGRKIVSEYLKGKKGFLLISHDRDFLDGCINHIISINRNSIDVQSGNFTSWYENKLRKDHFFKMLMQDVSHQLFTDSVLEEVRLGMEED
;
A
#
# COMPACT_ATOMS: atom_id res chain seq x y z
N MET A 1 10.07 16.61 -6.89
CA MET A 1 8.66 16.23 -6.72
C MET A 1 8.22 15.76 -8.09
N SER A 2 7.91 14.49 -8.24
CA SER A 2 7.52 13.91 -9.52
C SER A 2 6.25 13.09 -9.36
N THR A 3 5.50 12.96 -10.46
CA THR A 3 4.25 12.22 -10.50
C THR A 3 4.50 10.86 -11.13
N ILE A 4 4.05 9.81 -10.46
CA ILE A 4 4.00 8.46 -11.00
C ILE A 4 2.62 8.27 -11.62
N LYS A 5 2.58 7.89 -12.92
CA LYS A 5 1.32 7.66 -13.65
C LYS A 5 1.23 6.23 -14.12
N ILE A 6 0.12 5.61 -13.85
CA ILE A 6 -0.26 4.30 -14.35
C ILE A 6 -1.40 4.50 -15.36
N GLU A 7 -1.22 4.03 -16.60
CA GLU A 7 -2.16 4.22 -17.69
C GLU A 7 -2.57 2.89 -18.31
N ASN A 8 -3.87 2.61 -18.32
CA ASN A 8 -4.49 1.44 -18.95
C ASN A 8 -3.88 0.11 -18.54
N LEU A 9 -3.53 0.00 -17.24
CA LEU A 9 -2.90 -1.20 -16.68
C LEU A 9 -3.86 -2.37 -16.71
N SER A 10 -3.46 -3.45 -17.39
CA SER A 10 -4.18 -4.72 -17.40
C SER A 10 -3.21 -5.86 -17.12
N PHE A 11 -3.63 -6.78 -16.25
CA PHE A 11 -2.82 -7.92 -15.84
C PHE A 11 -3.68 -9.12 -15.43
N SER A 12 -3.25 -10.29 -15.85
CA SER A 12 -3.81 -11.57 -15.41
C SER A 12 -2.70 -12.62 -15.30
N TYR A 13 -2.72 -13.44 -14.25
CA TYR A 13 -1.80 -14.57 -14.15
C TYR A 13 -2.18 -15.68 -15.15
N HIS A 14 -1.18 -16.40 -15.63
CA HIS A 14 -1.38 -17.57 -16.50
C HIS A 14 -2.33 -18.58 -15.84
N GLY A 15 -3.36 -19.00 -16.58
CA GLY A 15 -4.35 -19.98 -16.09
C GLY A 15 -5.54 -19.39 -15.30
N TYR A 16 -5.57 -18.08 -15.07
CA TYR A 16 -6.73 -17.41 -14.45
C TYR A 16 -7.68 -16.86 -15.52
N VAL A 17 -8.97 -17.17 -15.37
CA VAL A 17 -10.03 -16.72 -16.31
C VAL A 17 -10.35 -15.23 -16.14
N LYS A 18 -10.13 -14.68 -14.94
CA LYS A 18 -10.43 -13.26 -14.64
C LYS A 18 -9.15 -12.46 -14.46
N PRO A 19 -9.04 -11.30 -15.10
CA PRO A 19 -7.91 -10.39 -14.88
C PRO A 19 -7.94 -9.88 -13.42
N ILE A 20 -6.74 -9.61 -12.88
CA ILE A 20 -6.59 -8.94 -11.58
C ILE A 20 -6.78 -7.44 -11.76
N PHE A 21 -6.21 -6.88 -12.84
CA PHE A 21 -6.42 -5.51 -13.26
C PHE A 21 -6.90 -5.49 -14.70
N GLU A 22 -7.91 -4.66 -14.98
CA GLU A 22 -8.49 -4.49 -16.30
C GLU A 22 -8.62 -3.00 -16.61
N ASN A 23 -7.73 -2.50 -17.47
CA ASN A 23 -7.71 -1.12 -17.96
C ASN A 23 -7.78 -0.06 -16.85
N VAL A 24 -7.02 -0.26 -15.76
CA VAL A 24 -7.00 0.68 -14.64
C VAL A 24 -5.99 1.80 -14.87
N SER A 25 -6.38 3.03 -14.53
CA SER A 25 -5.52 4.21 -14.63
C SER A 25 -5.62 5.04 -13.36
N PHE A 26 -4.47 5.42 -12.82
CA PHE A 26 -4.39 6.28 -11.63
C PHE A 26 -3.02 6.93 -11.55
N SER A 27 -2.87 7.93 -10.67
CA SER A 27 -1.59 8.60 -10.45
C SER A 27 -1.41 8.98 -8.99
N PHE A 28 -0.15 9.12 -8.59
CA PHE A 28 0.22 9.59 -7.26
C PHE A 28 1.58 10.30 -7.30
N GLU A 29 1.90 11.04 -6.24
CA GLU A 29 3.13 11.81 -6.19
C GLU A 29 4.16 11.16 -5.26
N THR A 30 5.45 11.33 -5.59
CA THR A 30 6.57 10.71 -4.87
C THR A 30 6.77 11.25 -3.45
N ASN A 31 6.13 12.34 -3.07
CA ASN A 31 6.15 12.88 -1.70
C ASN A 31 4.96 12.43 -0.85
N TRP A 32 4.02 11.65 -1.40
CA TRP A 32 2.87 11.15 -0.66
C TRP A 32 3.25 9.90 0.14
N LYS A 33 2.75 9.84 1.37
CA LYS A 33 2.81 8.68 2.25
C LYS A 33 1.52 7.91 2.07
N ILE A 34 1.58 6.84 1.30
CA ILE A 34 0.39 6.21 0.75
C ILE A 34 0.16 4.86 1.41
N GLY A 35 -1.05 4.64 1.93
CA GLY A 35 -1.52 3.32 2.31
C GLY A 35 -2.22 2.62 1.13
N LEU A 36 -1.73 1.47 0.73
CA LEU A 36 -2.39 0.62 -0.27
C LEU A 36 -3.32 -0.36 0.42
N ILE A 37 -4.61 -0.17 0.26
CA ILE A 37 -5.65 -0.94 0.94
C ILE A 37 -6.55 -1.70 -0.03
N GLY A 38 -7.18 -2.73 0.48
CA GLY A 38 -8.10 -3.58 -0.28
C GLY A 38 -8.25 -4.95 0.38
N ARG A 39 -9.24 -5.73 -0.05
CA ARG A 39 -9.48 -7.08 0.46
C ARG A 39 -8.29 -7.99 0.20
N ASN A 40 -8.13 -9.05 1.00
CA ASN A 40 -7.12 -10.08 0.74
C ASN A 40 -7.37 -10.72 -0.62
N GLY A 41 -6.30 -10.94 -1.37
CA GLY A 41 -6.36 -11.51 -2.72
C GLY A 41 -6.83 -10.55 -3.83
N ILE A 42 -7.09 -9.25 -3.55
CA ILE A 42 -7.55 -8.29 -4.55
C ILE A 42 -6.45 -7.82 -5.53
N GLY A 43 -5.17 -8.10 -5.23
CA GLY A 43 -4.05 -7.72 -6.10
C GLY A 43 -3.06 -6.71 -5.51
N LYS A 44 -3.05 -6.44 -4.18
CA LYS A 44 -2.09 -5.50 -3.56
C LYS A 44 -0.63 -5.87 -3.85
N SER A 45 -0.23 -7.08 -3.51
CA SER A 45 1.14 -7.57 -3.76
C SER A 45 1.41 -7.76 -5.26
N THR A 46 0.37 -8.03 -6.06
CA THR A 46 0.48 -8.05 -7.53
C THR A 46 0.83 -6.66 -8.05
N LEU A 47 0.16 -5.60 -7.57
CA LEU A 47 0.49 -4.24 -7.96
C LEU A 47 1.95 -3.91 -7.65
N PHE A 48 2.48 -4.32 -6.48
CA PHE A 48 3.90 -4.15 -6.15
C PHE A 48 4.81 -4.84 -7.17
N LYS A 49 4.52 -6.09 -7.55
CA LYS A 49 5.29 -6.80 -8.57
C LYS A 49 5.29 -6.09 -9.92
N LEU A 50 4.13 -5.53 -10.33
CA LEU A 50 4.02 -4.78 -11.58
C LEU A 50 4.82 -3.47 -11.53
N LEU A 51 4.76 -2.73 -10.41
CA LEU A 51 5.55 -1.51 -10.20
C LEU A 51 7.06 -1.79 -10.22
N LEU A 52 7.48 -2.95 -9.71
CA LEU A 52 8.87 -3.43 -9.70
C LEU A 52 9.32 -4.05 -11.05
N ASN A 53 8.42 -4.16 -12.02
CA ASN A 53 8.64 -4.88 -13.29
C ASN A 53 9.02 -6.36 -13.10
N GLU A 54 8.53 -7.01 -12.02
CA GLU A 54 8.73 -8.44 -11.77
C GLU A 54 7.80 -9.31 -12.65
N GLU A 55 6.74 -8.71 -13.23
CA GLU A 55 5.77 -9.36 -14.11
C GLU A 55 5.50 -8.51 -15.36
N THR A 56 5.15 -9.17 -16.47
CA THR A 56 4.78 -8.48 -17.72
C THR A 56 3.32 -8.07 -17.70
N TYR A 57 3.02 -6.84 -18.11
CA TYR A 57 1.67 -6.27 -18.08
C TYR A 57 1.36 -5.50 -19.39
N GLN A 58 0.09 -5.21 -19.62
CA GLN A 58 -0.37 -4.29 -20.66
C GLN A 58 -0.60 -2.90 -20.04
N GLY A 59 -0.35 -1.85 -20.81
CA GLY A 59 -0.44 -0.46 -20.36
C GLY A 59 0.92 0.17 -20.16
N LYS A 60 0.97 1.26 -19.38
CA LYS A 60 2.21 2.01 -19.13
C LYS A 60 2.32 2.44 -17.67
N ILE A 61 3.54 2.35 -17.13
CA ILE A 61 3.94 2.94 -15.84
C ILE A 61 5.01 3.99 -16.13
N ILE A 62 4.65 5.26 -15.94
CA ILE A 62 5.52 6.43 -16.20
C ILE A 62 6.03 6.92 -14.86
N LYS A 63 7.34 6.90 -14.67
CA LYS A 63 8.03 7.27 -13.43
C LYS A 63 9.42 7.83 -13.68
N ASP A 64 9.84 8.76 -12.83
CA ASP A 64 11.19 9.35 -12.83
C ASP A 64 12.04 8.85 -11.63
N VAL A 65 11.52 7.88 -10.87
CA VAL A 65 12.17 7.33 -9.67
C VAL A 65 12.28 5.82 -9.77
N GLU A 66 13.27 5.25 -9.11
CA GLU A 66 13.37 3.82 -8.92
C GLU A 66 12.43 3.35 -7.82
N PHE A 67 11.70 2.26 -8.04
CA PHE A 67 10.95 1.59 -6.98
C PHE A 67 11.85 0.62 -6.24
N ILE A 68 11.84 0.70 -4.92
CA ILE A 68 12.65 -0.12 -4.01
C ILE A 68 11.72 -0.93 -3.14
N LYS A 69 11.89 -2.25 -3.17
CA LYS A 69 11.07 -3.16 -2.37
C LYS A 69 11.59 -3.28 -0.94
N PHE A 70 10.65 -3.25 0.01
CA PHE A 70 10.87 -3.69 1.38
C PHE A 70 9.94 -4.87 1.71
N PRO A 71 10.43 -5.98 2.30
CA PRO A 71 11.84 -6.25 2.58
C PRO A 71 12.63 -6.50 1.29
N PRO A 72 13.92 -6.11 1.25
CA PRO A 72 14.81 -6.44 0.14
C PRO A 72 15.10 -7.94 0.13
N ASN A 73 15.48 -8.46 -1.03
CA ASN A 73 15.95 -9.84 -1.12
C ASN A 73 17.36 -9.94 -0.53
N ILE A 74 17.47 -10.58 0.64
CA ILE A 74 18.76 -10.91 1.27
C ILE A 74 19.07 -12.36 0.95
N THR A 75 20.19 -12.61 0.29
CA THR A 75 20.64 -13.96 -0.09
C THR A 75 21.50 -14.60 0.98
N ASP A 76 22.19 -13.79 1.78
CA ASP A 76 23.12 -14.23 2.82
C ASP A 76 22.82 -13.54 4.15
N THR A 77 22.20 -14.26 5.06
CA THR A 77 21.82 -13.77 6.39
C THR A 77 22.93 -13.90 7.44
N SER A 78 24.06 -14.54 7.10
CA SER A 78 25.24 -14.61 7.97
C SER A 78 26.04 -13.30 8.00
N LYS A 79 25.81 -12.42 7.02
CA LYS A 79 26.40 -11.07 6.98
C LYS A 79 25.86 -10.21 8.12
N SER A 80 26.70 -9.32 8.59
CA SER A 80 26.28 -8.27 9.53
C SER A 80 25.42 -7.19 8.86
N GLY A 81 24.68 -6.43 9.65
CA GLY A 81 23.86 -5.33 9.13
C GLY A 81 24.69 -4.27 8.37
N ILE A 82 25.95 -4.02 8.79
CA ILE A 82 26.83 -3.07 8.10
C ILE A 82 27.31 -3.62 6.75
N GLU A 83 27.55 -4.93 6.65
CA GLU A 83 27.90 -5.57 5.38
C GLU A 83 26.72 -5.55 4.41
N LEU A 84 25.50 -5.83 4.89
CA LEU A 84 24.28 -5.69 4.11
C LEU A 84 24.06 -4.24 3.63
N TYR A 85 24.36 -3.26 4.49
CA TYR A 85 24.32 -1.86 4.08
C TYR A 85 25.25 -1.56 2.91
N LYS A 86 26.50 -1.99 2.99
CA LYS A 86 27.50 -1.80 1.92
C LYS A 86 27.16 -2.54 0.63
N GLU A 87 26.47 -3.67 0.74
CA GLU A 87 26.00 -4.42 -0.42
C GLU A 87 24.80 -3.74 -1.11
N LEU A 88 23.81 -3.28 -0.32
CA LEU A 88 22.59 -2.66 -0.84
C LEU A 88 22.82 -1.20 -1.29
N ILE A 89 23.77 -0.52 -0.66
CA ILE A 89 24.09 0.90 -0.87
C ILE A 89 25.62 1.07 -0.96
N PRO A 90 26.26 0.67 -2.07
CA PRO A 90 27.73 0.65 -2.17
C PRO A 90 28.41 2.00 -1.91
N ASP A 91 27.77 3.10 -2.35
CA ASP A 91 28.27 4.47 -2.17
C ASP A 91 27.67 5.16 -0.94
N GLY A 92 27.07 4.37 -0.03
CA GLY A 92 26.38 4.90 1.14
C GLY A 92 27.34 5.38 2.23
N GLU A 93 27.05 6.54 2.81
CA GLU A 93 27.78 7.10 3.95
C GLU A 93 27.27 6.50 5.26
N GLU A 94 28.13 5.82 6.03
CA GLU A 94 27.76 5.09 7.27
C GLU A 94 27.04 5.98 8.30
N TRP A 95 27.40 7.26 8.39
CA TRP A 95 26.71 8.18 9.32
C TRP A 95 25.21 8.36 9.01
N LYS A 96 24.80 8.21 7.74
CA LYS A 96 23.39 8.21 7.36
C LYS A 96 22.66 7.01 7.94
N LEU A 97 23.28 5.83 7.88
CA LEU A 97 22.74 4.62 8.50
C LEU A 97 22.57 4.80 10.02
N PHE A 98 23.61 5.27 10.72
CA PHE A 98 23.54 5.46 12.18
C PHE A 98 22.47 6.49 12.57
N ARG A 99 22.31 7.56 11.81
CA ARG A 99 21.20 8.50 11.99
C ARG A 99 19.84 7.83 11.89
N GLU A 100 19.65 6.99 10.87
CA GLU A 100 18.38 6.28 10.67
C GLU A 100 18.13 5.24 11.79
N LEU A 101 19.16 4.52 12.24
CA LEU A 101 19.09 3.59 13.37
C LEU A 101 18.68 4.30 14.66
N SER A 102 19.28 5.46 14.95
CA SER A 102 18.93 6.28 16.11
C SER A 102 17.45 6.70 16.08
N LEU A 103 16.91 7.09 14.93
CA LEU A 103 15.49 7.44 14.77
C LEU A 103 14.55 6.24 15.00
N LEU A 104 15.03 5.03 14.80
CA LEU A 104 14.30 3.77 15.02
C LEU A 104 14.52 3.17 16.41
N ASN A 105 15.26 3.87 17.30
CA ASN A 105 15.68 3.39 18.61
C ASN A 105 16.36 2.01 18.54
N VAL A 106 17.29 1.86 17.60
CA VAL A 106 18.13 0.65 17.43
C VAL A 106 19.52 0.96 17.97
N ASP A 107 20.06 0.08 18.83
CA ASP A 107 21.43 0.17 19.30
C ASP A 107 22.39 0.00 18.12
N GLU A 108 23.28 0.95 17.92
CA GLU A 108 24.26 0.96 16.81
C GLU A 108 25.14 -0.30 16.81
N ASN A 109 25.41 -0.90 17.98
CA ASN A 109 26.20 -2.13 18.07
C ASN A 109 25.53 -3.34 17.41
N LEU A 110 24.20 -3.34 17.26
CA LEU A 110 23.47 -4.43 16.64
C LEU A 110 23.80 -4.58 15.14
N VAL A 111 24.19 -3.48 14.48
CA VAL A 111 24.50 -3.51 13.04
C VAL A 111 25.79 -4.31 12.73
N TYR A 112 26.65 -4.54 13.71
CA TYR A 112 27.87 -5.34 13.57
C TYR A 112 27.69 -6.83 13.88
N ARG A 113 26.52 -7.23 14.36
CA ARG A 113 26.18 -8.63 14.61
C ARG A 113 25.70 -9.29 13.32
N GLU A 114 25.86 -10.62 13.25
CA GLU A 114 25.25 -11.43 12.18
C GLU A 114 23.75 -11.20 12.15
N PHE A 115 23.22 -10.86 10.96
CA PHE A 115 21.83 -10.45 10.79
C PHE A 115 20.83 -11.53 11.25
N GLU A 116 21.15 -12.81 11.05
CA GLU A 116 20.31 -13.92 11.48
C GLU A 116 20.19 -14.07 13.00
N THR A 117 21.17 -13.55 13.77
CA THR A 117 21.16 -13.59 15.24
C THR A 117 20.27 -12.53 15.87
N LEU A 118 19.82 -11.56 15.08
CA LEU A 118 18.93 -10.47 15.52
C LEU A 118 17.49 -10.93 15.59
N SER A 119 16.72 -10.34 16.50
CA SER A 119 15.26 -10.53 16.52
C SER A 119 14.65 -10.04 15.20
N LYS A 120 13.52 -10.61 14.80
CA LYS A 120 12.82 -10.20 13.55
C LYS A 120 12.43 -8.72 13.57
N GLY A 121 12.12 -8.16 14.74
CA GLY A 121 11.85 -6.74 14.91
C GLY A 121 13.08 -5.86 14.66
N GLU A 122 14.26 -6.25 15.20
CA GLU A 122 15.53 -5.57 14.94
C GLU A 122 15.93 -5.67 13.47
N GLN A 123 15.78 -6.85 12.86
CA GLN A 123 16.00 -7.05 11.42
C GLN A 123 15.16 -6.09 10.59
N THR A 124 13.86 -6.00 10.89
CA THR A 124 12.92 -5.10 10.21
C THR A 124 13.37 -3.64 10.32
N LYS A 125 13.72 -3.17 11.52
CA LYS A 125 14.17 -1.80 11.76
C LYS A 125 15.48 -1.48 11.04
N ILE A 126 16.46 -2.39 11.09
CA ILE A 126 17.74 -2.23 10.40
C ILE A 126 17.55 -2.14 8.89
N LEU A 127 16.72 -3.00 8.29
CA LEU A 127 16.43 -2.95 6.87
C LEU A 127 15.72 -1.66 6.46
N LEU A 128 14.76 -1.17 7.26
CA LEU A 128 14.13 0.13 7.04
C LEU A 128 15.18 1.25 7.10
N ALA A 129 16.06 1.23 8.12
CA ALA A 129 17.14 2.21 8.22
C ALA A 129 18.02 2.22 6.97
N ILE A 130 18.48 1.04 6.52
CA ILE A 130 19.30 0.89 5.31
C ILE A 130 18.61 1.51 4.09
N LEU A 131 17.37 1.10 3.80
CA LEU A 131 16.68 1.54 2.58
C LEU A 131 16.34 3.02 2.61
N PHE A 132 16.05 3.61 3.77
CA PHE A 132 15.79 5.04 3.88
C PHE A 132 17.03 5.94 3.86
N THR A 133 18.24 5.37 3.80
CA THR A 133 19.45 6.15 3.46
C THR A 133 19.50 6.53 1.97
N ARG A 134 18.78 5.83 1.09
CA ARG A 134 18.68 6.16 -0.34
C ARG A 134 17.83 7.44 -0.52
N GLU A 135 18.36 8.36 -1.30
CA GLU A 135 17.71 9.64 -1.59
C GLU A 135 16.92 9.63 -2.90
N ASP A 136 17.22 8.69 -3.78
CA ASP A 136 16.77 8.60 -5.18
C ASP A 136 15.65 7.57 -5.43
N GLY A 137 15.16 6.90 -4.39
CA GLY A 137 14.18 5.83 -4.51
C GLY A 137 12.82 6.16 -3.91
N PHE A 138 11.80 5.42 -4.37
CA PHE A 138 10.47 5.40 -3.77
C PHE A 138 10.19 4.01 -3.20
N LEU A 139 10.05 3.90 -1.87
CA LEU A 139 9.90 2.62 -1.21
C LEU A 139 8.49 2.05 -1.36
N LEU A 140 8.45 0.76 -1.72
CA LEU A 140 7.27 -0.09 -1.69
C LEU A 140 7.39 -1.02 -0.48
N ILE A 141 6.66 -0.72 0.59
CA ILE A 141 6.80 -1.38 1.89
C ILE A 141 5.66 -2.37 2.07
N ASP A 142 6.00 -3.67 2.17
CA ASP A 142 5.01 -4.75 2.36
C ASP A 142 5.08 -5.29 3.78
N GLU A 143 3.99 -5.09 4.55
CA GLU A 143 3.74 -5.63 5.90
C GLU A 143 4.91 -5.49 6.90
N PRO A 144 5.44 -4.27 7.16
CA PRO A 144 6.58 -4.09 8.05
C PRO A 144 6.24 -4.39 9.52
N THR A 145 4.95 -4.50 9.86
CA THR A 145 4.46 -4.69 11.23
C THR A 145 4.42 -6.13 11.69
N ASN A 146 4.60 -7.11 10.80
CA ASN A 146 4.38 -8.54 11.10
C ASN A 146 5.24 -9.10 12.23
N HIS A 147 6.40 -8.52 12.49
CA HIS A 147 7.35 -8.99 13.50
C HIS A 147 7.67 -7.95 14.57
N LEU A 148 6.87 -6.89 14.64
CA LEU A 148 7.03 -5.82 15.61
C LEU A 148 6.03 -5.98 16.77
N ASP A 149 6.52 -5.81 17.98
CA ASP A 149 5.68 -5.60 19.16
C ASP A 149 4.98 -4.23 19.12
N MET A 150 4.15 -3.94 20.09
CA MET A 150 3.37 -2.69 20.13
C MET A 150 4.27 -1.44 20.16
N ASP A 151 5.36 -1.48 20.90
CA ASP A 151 6.29 -0.35 21.00
C ASP A 151 7.11 -0.19 19.70
N GLY A 152 7.55 -1.30 19.12
CA GLY A 152 8.20 -1.31 17.82
C GLY A 152 7.32 -0.73 16.71
N ARG A 153 6.01 -1.04 16.69
CA ARG A 153 5.05 -0.47 15.73
C ARG A 153 4.92 1.04 15.89
N LYS A 154 4.84 1.55 17.12
CA LYS A 154 4.79 2.99 17.38
C LYS A 154 6.05 3.70 16.88
N ILE A 155 7.23 3.16 17.21
CA ILE A 155 8.53 3.71 16.77
C ILE A 155 8.59 3.76 15.24
N VAL A 156 8.27 2.66 14.56
CA VAL A 156 8.30 2.60 13.10
C VAL A 156 7.24 3.50 12.46
N SER A 157 6.05 3.63 13.07
CA SER A 157 5.02 4.56 12.60
C SER A 157 5.48 6.02 12.67
N GLU A 158 6.02 6.45 13.82
CA GLU A 158 6.60 7.80 13.99
C GLU A 158 7.77 8.04 13.03
N TYR A 159 8.63 7.05 12.85
CA TYR A 159 9.73 7.10 11.90
C TYR A 159 9.24 7.32 10.46
N LEU A 160 8.28 6.51 9.98
CA LEU A 160 7.68 6.64 8.66
C LEU A 160 6.96 7.98 8.47
N LYS A 161 6.31 8.48 9.51
CA LYS A 161 5.67 9.80 9.52
C LYS A 161 6.68 10.93 9.21
N GLY A 162 7.93 10.78 9.61
CA GLY A 162 9.01 11.72 9.31
C GLY A 162 9.59 11.64 7.90
N LYS A 163 9.26 10.58 7.11
CA LYS A 163 9.83 10.37 5.77
C LYS A 163 9.10 11.15 4.68
N LYS A 164 9.73 11.27 3.50
CA LYS A 164 9.16 12.04 2.37
C LYS A 164 7.95 11.34 1.76
N GLY A 165 8.15 10.17 1.17
CA GLY A 165 7.07 9.42 0.52
C GLY A 165 7.39 7.94 0.37
N PHE A 166 6.33 7.14 0.35
CA PHE A 166 6.39 5.68 0.20
C PHE A 166 4.99 5.13 -0.12
N LEU A 167 4.93 3.90 -0.59
CA LEU A 167 3.69 3.12 -0.72
C LEU A 167 3.75 1.94 0.24
N LEU A 168 2.77 1.84 1.14
CA LEU A 168 2.75 0.93 2.28
C LEU A 168 1.54 0.00 2.22
N ILE A 169 1.77 -1.30 2.31
CA ILE A 169 0.74 -2.29 2.61
C ILE A 169 0.86 -2.65 4.08
N SER A 170 -0.23 -2.54 4.83
CA SER A 170 -0.36 -3.08 6.18
C SER A 170 -1.80 -3.43 6.50
N HIS A 171 -1.98 -4.43 7.37
CA HIS A 171 -3.27 -4.80 7.95
C HIS A 171 -3.53 -4.09 9.29
N ASP A 172 -2.54 -3.42 9.83
CA ASP A 172 -2.63 -2.67 11.07
C ASP A 172 -3.16 -1.25 10.81
N ARG A 173 -4.40 -0.99 11.23
CA ARG A 173 -5.11 0.28 10.99
C ARG A 173 -4.50 1.44 11.76
N ASP A 174 -4.16 1.22 13.02
CA ASP A 174 -3.57 2.23 13.89
C ASP A 174 -2.18 2.64 13.38
N PHE A 175 -1.42 1.66 12.89
CA PHE A 175 -0.14 1.89 12.23
C PHE A 175 -0.29 2.75 10.97
N LEU A 176 -1.25 2.42 10.11
CA LEU A 176 -1.54 3.21 8.90
C LEU A 176 -1.94 4.64 9.26
N ASP A 177 -2.86 4.83 10.21
CA ASP A 177 -3.31 6.16 10.62
C ASP A 177 -2.19 7.02 11.20
N GLY A 178 -1.20 6.40 11.80
CA GLY A 178 -0.03 7.10 12.37
C GLY A 178 0.95 7.64 11.34
N CYS A 179 1.04 7.07 10.13
CA CYS A 179 2.13 7.39 9.20
C CYS A 179 1.73 7.80 7.78
N ILE A 180 0.47 7.56 7.33
CA ILE A 180 0.04 7.88 5.97
C ILE A 180 -0.74 9.19 5.89
N ASN A 181 -0.80 9.78 4.69
CA ASN A 181 -1.60 10.97 4.37
C ASN A 181 -2.42 10.83 3.08
N HIS A 182 -2.25 9.72 2.36
CA HIS A 182 -3.04 9.36 1.18
C HIS A 182 -3.36 7.87 1.20
N ILE A 183 -4.41 7.50 0.51
CA ILE A 183 -4.85 6.12 0.34
C ILE A 183 -5.05 5.81 -1.13
N ILE A 184 -4.53 4.66 -1.54
CA ILE A 184 -4.90 3.99 -2.77
C ILE A 184 -5.73 2.76 -2.39
N SER A 185 -7.00 2.75 -2.75
CA SER A 185 -7.89 1.62 -2.50
C SER A 185 -8.13 0.81 -3.77
N ILE A 186 -7.78 -0.48 -3.72
CA ILE A 186 -8.08 -1.41 -4.81
C ILE A 186 -9.47 -2.01 -4.56
N ASN A 187 -10.38 -1.74 -5.51
CA ASN A 187 -11.70 -2.34 -5.59
C ASN A 187 -11.74 -3.35 -6.75
N ARG A 188 -12.87 -4.06 -6.92
CA ARG A 188 -12.98 -5.07 -7.99
C ARG A 188 -12.78 -4.51 -9.40
N ASN A 189 -13.25 -3.28 -9.64
CA ASN A 189 -13.31 -2.68 -10.99
C ASN A 189 -12.63 -1.31 -11.05
N SER A 190 -12.07 -0.81 -9.95
CA SER A 190 -11.45 0.51 -9.88
C SER A 190 -10.31 0.56 -8.86
N ILE A 191 -9.42 1.51 -9.09
CA ILE A 191 -8.44 1.95 -8.10
C ILE A 191 -8.76 3.41 -7.79
N ASP A 192 -9.05 3.69 -6.51
CA ASP A 192 -9.39 5.04 -6.07
C ASP A 192 -8.24 5.62 -5.25
N VAL A 193 -7.90 6.87 -5.54
CA VAL A 193 -6.86 7.63 -4.82
C VAL A 193 -7.53 8.74 -4.02
N GLN A 194 -7.28 8.80 -2.72
CA GLN A 194 -7.88 9.79 -1.82
C GLN A 194 -6.84 10.37 -0.86
N SER A 195 -6.96 11.64 -0.54
CA SER A 195 -6.20 12.26 0.54
C SER A 195 -6.82 11.92 1.90
N GLY A 196 -5.99 11.81 2.92
CA GLY A 196 -6.38 11.49 4.29
C GLY A 196 -5.76 10.20 4.79
N ASN A 197 -6.06 9.87 6.04
CA ASN A 197 -5.63 8.65 6.70
C ASN A 197 -6.68 7.52 6.57
N PHE A 198 -6.39 6.34 7.14
CA PHE A 198 -7.29 5.18 7.04
C PHE A 198 -8.66 5.45 7.69
N THR A 199 -8.70 6.10 8.85
CA THR A 199 -9.96 6.43 9.54
C THR A 199 -10.85 7.33 8.70
N SER A 200 -10.31 8.41 8.12
CA SER A 200 -11.08 9.32 7.26
C SER A 200 -11.60 8.65 6.00
N TRP A 201 -10.79 7.79 5.38
CA TRP A 201 -11.23 6.99 4.24
C TRP A 201 -12.35 6.01 4.60
N TYR A 202 -12.21 5.32 5.76
CA TYR A 202 -13.18 4.32 6.21
C TYR A 202 -14.54 4.97 6.52
N GLU A 203 -14.55 6.13 7.19
CA GLU A 203 -15.77 6.90 7.44
C GLU A 203 -16.44 7.35 6.14
N ASN A 204 -15.67 7.87 5.18
CA ASN A 204 -16.18 8.26 3.87
C ASN A 204 -16.79 7.08 3.11
N LYS A 205 -16.18 5.91 3.20
CA LYS A 205 -16.70 4.68 2.62
C LYS A 205 -18.02 4.26 3.25
N LEU A 206 -18.10 4.26 4.59
CA LEU A 206 -19.34 3.93 5.30
C LEU A 206 -20.48 4.89 4.93
N ARG A 207 -20.21 6.20 4.80
CA ARG A 207 -21.22 7.18 4.35
C ARG A 207 -21.70 6.90 2.94
N LYS A 208 -20.80 6.59 2.01
CA LYS A 208 -21.18 6.21 0.64
C LYS A 208 -22.01 4.92 0.63
N ASP A 209 -21.61 3.89 1.33
CA ASP A 209 -22.33 2.61 1.41
C ASP A 209 -23.73 2.79 2.03
N HIS A 210 -23.86 3.65 3.06
CA HIS A 210 -25.15 3.99 3.67
C HIS A 210 -26.05 4.76 2.70
N PHE A 211 -25.50 5.75 2.00
CA PHE A 211 -26.23 6.53 1.01
C PHE A 211 -26.73 5.66 -0.15
N PHE A 212 -25.90 4.76 -0.66
CA PHE A 212 -26.33 3.80 -1.69
C PHE A 212 -27.44 2.86 -1.21
N LYS A 213 -27.36 2.38 0.04
CA LYS A 213 -28.44 1.54 0.60
C LYS A 213 -29.75 2.32 0.72
N MET A 214 -29.69 3.57 1.14
CA MET A 214 -30.88 4.44 1.24
C MET A 214 -31.52 4.67 -0.14
N LEU A 215 -30.71 5.02 -1.16
CA LEU A 215 -31.19 5.19 -2.53
C LEU A 215 -31.81 3.90 -3.09
N MET A 216 -31.19 2.74 -2.86
CA MET A 216 -31.72 1.45 -3.32
C MET A 216 -33.04 1.09 -2.62
N GLN A 217 -33.23 1.46 -1.34
CA GLN A 217 -34.49 1.26 -0.64
C GLN A 217 -35.58 2.18 -1.20
N ASP A 218 -35.29 3.45 -1.48
CA ASP A 218 -36.26 4.41 -2.06
C ASP A 218 -36.65 4.00 -3.48
N VAL A 219 -35.68 3.58 -4.32
CA VAL A 219 -35.97 3.11 -5.68
C VAL A 219 -36.79 1.82 -5.66
N SER A 220 -36.53 0.89 -4.73
CA SER A 220 -37.32 -0.32 -4.57
C SER A 220 -38.76 0.00 -4.12
N HIS A 221 -38.95 0.97 -3.25
CA HIS A 221 -40.28 1.43 -2.84
C HIS A 221 -41.03 2.14 -3.98
N GLN A 222 -40.35 2.96 -4.78
CA GLN A 222 -40.99 3.65 -5.91
C GLN A 222 -41.37 2.70 -7.04
N LEU A 223 -40.48 1.72 -7.38
CA LEU A 223 -40.78 0.76 -8.46
C LEU A 223 -41.86 -0.26 -8.11
N PHE A 224 -42.08 -0.57 -6.83
CA PHE A 224 -43.07 -1.57 -6.42
C PHE A 224 -44.41 -0.96 -6.00
N THR A 225 -44.48 0.35 -5.70
CA THR A 225 -45.77 0.97 -5.25
C THR A 225 -46.51 1.69 -6.36
N ASP A 226 -45.84 2.34 -7.31
CA ASP A 226 -46.55 3.21 -8.27
C ASP A 226 -46.74 2.55 -9.65
N SER A 227 -45.78 1.82 -10.19
CA SER A 227 -45.92 1.30 -11.55
C SER A 227 -46.61 -0.07 -11.64
N VAL A 228 -46.35 -0.99 -10.70
CA VAL A 228 -46.98 -2.33 -10.73
C VAL A 228 -48.45 -2.27 -10.30
N LEU A 229 -48.85 -1.38 -9.39
CA LEU A 229 -50.25 -1.17 -9.01
C LEU A 229 -51.05 -0.49 -10.10
N GLU A 230 -50.46 0.43 -10.88
CA GLU A 230 -51.15 1.05 -12.02
C GLU A 230 -51.26 0.09 -13.21
N GLU A 231 -50.23 -0.71 -13.53
CA GLU A 231 -50.31 -1.74 -14.58
C GLU A 231 -51.32 -2.83 -14.23
N VAL A 232 -51.40 -3.26 -12.97
CA VAL A 232 -52.39 -4.26 -12.52
C VAL A 232 -53.80 -3.68 -12.54
N ARG A 233 -53.98 -2.37 -12.25
CA ARG A 233 -55.31 -1.71 -12.36
C ARG A 233 -55.75 -1.53 -13.80
N LEU A 234 -54.87 -1.13 -14.72
CA LEU A 234 -55.14 -1.02 -16.14
C LEU A 234 -55.52 -2.35 -16.78
N GLY A 235 -54.92 -3.49 -16.34
CA GLY A 235 -55.28 -4.82 -16.82
C GLY A 235 -56.57 -5.42 -16.21
N MET A 236 -57.17 -4.76 -15.19
CA MET A 236 -58.43 -5.20 -14.56
C MET A 236 -59.70 -4.42 -15.01
N GLU A 237 -59.51 -3.38 -15.83
CA GLU A 237 -60.66 -2.57 -16.37
C GLU A 237 -61.08 -2.96 -17.80
N GLU A 238 -60.53 -4.03 -18.38
CA GLU A 238 -60.91 -4.52 -19.73
C GLU A 238 -61.63 -5.90 -19.71
N ASP A 239 -62.43 -6.23 -18.69
CA ASP A 239 -63.37 -7.34 -18.72
C ASP A 239 -64.82 -6.90 -18.29
#